data_8d767cbf5c109b04b2e35241ccf897cf
#
_entry.id   8d767cbf5c109b04b2e35241ccf897cf
#
_cell.length_a   1.000
_cell.length_b   1.000
_cell.length_c   1.000
_cell.angle_alpha   90.00
_cell.angle_beta   90.00
_cell.angle_gamma   90.00
#
_symmetry.space_group_name_H-M   'P 1'
#
loop_
_entity.id
_entity.type
_entity.pdbx_description
1 polymer ?
#
loop_
_entity_poly.entity_id
_entity_poly.type
_entity_poly.pdbx_seq_one_letter_code
_entity_poly.pdbx_strand_id
1 'polypeptide(L)'
;GQSKLISNKALWINSKGERFANEAGQTHDIYYDVAHFDDQKFFAVYDQAMVDALDEDLRSKLDFGLEQGMFAKADTVAEAAAALGIDGAAAQTALDAYNELAASGEDTQFKKKAENLVPLAEAPFYVLTMGVCTHGSFGGYRVNTEFQVLDTDGQPIPHLYAAGEVCCGTF
;
A
#
# COMPACT_ATOMS: atom_id res chain seq x y z
N GLY A 1 -3.69 -2.47 12.50
CA GLY A 1 -3.86 -1.09 12.08
C GLY A 1 -3.28 -0.91 10.68
N GLN A 2 -3.99 -0.24 9.81
CA GLN A 2 -3.44 0.13 8.50
C GLN A 2 -2.17 0.93 8.73
N SER A 3 -1.10 0.58 8.02
CA SER A 3 0.13 1.35 8.10
C SER A 3 -0.14 2.73 7.51
N LYS A 4 -0.14 3.76 8.35
CA LYS A 4 -0.26 5.16 7.90
C LYS A 4 0.95 5.64 7.08
N LEU A 5 1.95 4.76 6.85
CA LEU A 5 3.01 4.99 5.87
C LEU A 5 2.51 4.90 4.41
N ILE A 6 1.23 4.55 4.18
CA ILE A 6 0.62 4.65 2.86
C ILE A 6 0.07 6.07 2.72
N SER A 7 0.68 6.87 1.84
CA SER A 7 0.28 8.26 1.60
C SER A 7 -0.27 8.43 0.17
N ASN A 8 -1.39 9.11 0.06
CA ASN A 8 -1.97 9.51 -1.22
C ASN A 8 -1.09 10.51 -1.99
N LYS A 9 -0.13 11.15 -1.32
CA LYS A 9 0.80 12.11 -1.91
C LYS A 9 2.07 11.46 -2.44
N ALA A 10 2.38 10.23 -2.02
CA ALA A 10 3.51 9.47 -2.53
C ALA A 10 3.30 9.08 -4.00
N LEU A 11 4.38 8.74 -4.68
CA LEU A 11 4.36 8.04 -5.95
C LEU A 11 4.41 6.53 -5.67
N TRP A 12 3.54 5.75 -6.32
CA TRP A 12 3.57 4.29 -6.20
C TRP A 12 4.05 3.65 -7.50
N ILE A 13 5.02 2.77 -7.38
CA ILE A 13 5.61 2.03 -8.49
C ILE A 13 5.48 0.52 -8.25
N ASN A 14 5.42 -0.24 -9.34
CA ASN A 14 5.48 -1.71 -9.32
C ASN A 14 6.94 -2.21 -9.26
N SER A 15 7.15 -3.51 -9.23
CA SER A 15 8.50 -4.14 -9.22
C SER A 15 9.33 -3.89 -10.49
N LYS A 16 8.72 -3.35 -11.55
CA LYS A 16 9.42 -2.90 -12.77
C LYS A 16 9.84 -1.43 -12.71
N GLY A 17 9.54 -0.73 -11.61
CA GLY A 17 9.80 0.71 -11.49
C GLY A 17 8.77 1.62 -12.16
N GLU A 18 7.63 1.09 -12.61
CA GLU A 18 6.61 1.85 -13.34
C GLU A 18 5.48 2.30 -12.41
N ARG A 19 5.02 3.55 -12.56
CA ARG A 19 3.79 4.01 -11.92
C ARG A 19 2.60 3.26 -12.50
N PHE A 20 1.67 2.78 -11.66
CA PHE A 20 0.61 1.87 -12.10
C PHE A 20 -0.81 2.32 -11.70
N ALA A 21 -0.98 3.32 -10.84
CA ALA A 21 -2.29 3.69 -10.31
C ALA A 21 -2.39 5.17 -9.94
N ASN A 22 -3.63 5.62 -9.70
CA ASN A 22 -3.92 6.83 -8.95
C ASN A 22 -3.81 6.52 -7.46
N GLU A 23 -2.78 6.98 -6.80
CA GLU A 23 -2.48 6.69 -5.39
C GLU A 23 -3.55 7.25 -4.42
N ALA A 24 -4.37 8.18 -4.89
CA ALA A 24 -5.53 8.73 -4.19
C ALA A 24 -6.87 8.13 -4.67
N GLY A 25 -6.83 7.09 -5.49
CA GLY A 25 -7.98 6.38 -6.02
C GLY A 25 -8.67 5.48 -5.01
N GLN A 26 -9.61 4.69 -5.49
CA GLN A 26 -10.32 3.72 -4.66
C GLN A 26 -9.37 2.59 -4.24
N THR A 27 -9.22 2.40 -2.94
CA THR A 27 -8.31 1.42 -2.36
C THR A 27 -8.55 -0.01 -2.88
N HIS A 28 -9.82 -0.39 -3.08
CA HIS A 28 -10.17 -1.71 -3.57
C HIS A 28 -9.66 -1.99 -4.98
N ASP A 29 -9.77 -1.00 -5.88
CA ASP A 29 -9.32 -1.13 -7.27
C ASP A 29 -7.80 -1.28 -7.32
N ILE A 30 -7.09 -0.44 -6.58
CA ILE A 30 -5.62 -0.46 -6.52
C ILE A 30 -5.11 -1.80 -5.94
N TYR A 31 -5.71 -2.27 -4.86
CA TYR A 31 -5.29 -3.53 -4.25
C TYR A 31 -5.69 -4.75 -5.07
N TYR A 32 -6.78 -4.65 -5.84
CA TYR A 32 -7.11 -5.67 -6.82
C TYR A 32 -6.00 -5.81 -7.88
N ASP A 33 -5.52 -4.69 -8.43
CA ASP A 33 -4.43 -4.69 -9.40
C ASP A 33 -3.15 -5.27 -8.78
N VAL A 34 -2.76 -4.82 -7.58
CA VAL A 34 -1.57 -5.32 -6.88
C VAL A 34 -1.68 -6.82 -6.56
N ALA A 35 -2.85 -7.33 -6.21
CA ALA A 35 -3.07 -8.75 -5.94
C ALA A 35 -2.83 -9.63 -7.18
N HIS A 36 -2.90 -9.03 -8.38
CA HIS A 36 -2.62 -9.71 -9.66
C HIS A 36 -1.18 -9.53 -10.15
N PHE A 37 -0.34 -8.75 -9.45
CA PHE A 37 1.10 -8.72 -9.72
C PHE A 37 1.74 -10.04 -9.29
N ASP A 38 2.75 -10.49 -10.03
CA ASP A 38 3.44 -11.77 -9.77
C ASP A 38 4.00 -11.86 -8.34
N ASP A 39 4.46 -10.73 -7.79
CA ASP A 39 5.03 -10.64 -6.44
C ASP A 39 4.07 -10.06 -5.39
N GLN A 40 2.86 -9.64 -5.80
CA GLN A 40 1.84 -9.03 -4.95
C GLN A 40 2.35 -7.85 -4.11
N LYS A 41 3.29 -7.09 -4.67
CA LYS A 41 3.94 -5.95 -4.02
C LYS A 41 3.83 -4.70 -4.87
N PHE A 42 3.93 -3.57 -4.19
CA PHE A 42 4.21 -2.27 -4.79
C PHE A 42 5.16 -1.50 -3.88
N PHE A 43 5.65 -0.38 -4.35
CA PHE A 43 6.64 0.40 -3.63
C PHE A 43 6.19 1.86 -3.58
N ALA A 44 6.20 2.43 -2.39
CA ALA A 44 5.88 3.84 -2.21
C ALA A 44 7.18 4.65 -2.17
N VAL A 45 7.27 5.66 -3.01
CA VAL A 45 8.41 6.59 -3.09
C VAL A 45 8.07 7.83 -2.27
N TYR A 46 8.95 8.15 -1.33
CA TYR A 46 8.90 9.36 -0.51
C TYR A 46 10.15 10.18 -0.73
N ASP A 47 10.04 11.48 -0.59
CA ASP A 47 11.17 12.39 -0.44
C ASP A 47 11.38 12.80 1.02
N GLN A 48 12.42 13.56 1.30
CA GLN A 48 12.74 13.99 2.67
C GLN A 48 11.64 14.87 3.27
N ALA A 49 10.99 15.75 2.49
CA ALA A 49 9.91 16.59 2.97
C ALA A 49 8.71 15.78 3.49
N MET A 50 8.37 14.69 2.79
CA MET A 50 7.32 13.78 3.26
C MET A 50 7.72 13.07 4.56
N VAL A 51 8.98 12.65 4.67
CA VAL A 51 9.48 11.98 5.89
C VAL A 51 9.52 12.94 7.07
N ASP A 52 9.89 14.21 6.85
CA ASP A 52 9.91 15.23 7.90
C ASP A 52 8.51 15.55 8.44
N ALA A 53 7.48 15.36 7.63
CA ALA A 53 6.10 15.53 8.04
C ALA A 53 5.50 14.32 8.81
N LEU A 54 6.24 13.21 8.94
CA LEU A 54 5.79 12.05 9.72
C LEU A 54 5.83 12.34 11.22
N ASP A 55 4.83 11.81 11.94
CA ASP A 55 4.85 11.77 13.40
C ASP A 55 5.90 10.76 13.91
N GLU A 56 6.17 10.77 15.21
CA GLU A 56 7.19 9.93 15.85
C GLU A 56 6.90 8.42 15.68
N ASP A 57 5.64 8.00 15.75
CA ASP A 57 5.23 6.60 15.57
C ASP A 57 5.52 6.12 14.14
N LEU A 58 5.19 6.94 13.14
CA LEU A 58 5.45 6.62 11.73
C LEU A 58 6.93 6.66 11.39
N ARG A 59 7.68 7.61 11.96
CA ARG A 59 9.13 7.69 11.80
C ARG A 59 9.81 6.45 12.38
N SER A 60 9.42 6.01 13.58
CA SER A 60 9.92 4.76 14.18
C SER A 60 9.65 3.53 13.30
N LYS A 61 8.49 3.47 12.65
CA LYS A 61 8.17 2.38 11.71
C LYS A 61 9.00 2.45 10.43
N LEU A 62 9.26 3.65 9.93
CA LEU A 62 10.16 3.87 8.80
C LEU A 62 11.57 3.39 9.12
N ASP A 63 12.11 3.82 10.27
CA ASP A 63 13.45 3.45 10.73
C ASP A 63 13.57 1.94 10.90
N PHE A 64 12.58 1.30 11.53
CA PHE A 64 12.53 -0.17 11.63
C PHE A 64 12.54 -0.85 10.26
N GLY A 65 11.77 -0.35 9.30
CA GLY A 65 11.74 -0.90 7.93
C GLY A 65 13.08 -0.76 7.22
N LEU A 66 13.79 0.34 7.43
CA LEU A 66 15.14 0.56 6.90
C LEU A 66 16.15 -0.40 7.54
N GLU A 67 16.12 -0.58 8.87
CA GLU A 67 17.00 -1.51 9.59
C GLU A 67 16.79 -2.97 9.16
N GLN A 68 15.56 -3.35 8.85
CA GLN A 68 15.20 -4.70 8.38
C GLN A 68 15.45 -4.91 6.87
N GLY A 69 15.90 -3.90 6.13
CA GLY A 69 16.09 -3.98 4.68
C GLY A 69 14.78 -4.12 3.88
N MET A 70 13.65 -3.85 4.50
CA MET A 70 12.34 -3.81 3.80
C MET A 70 12.16 -2.49 3.05
N PHE A 71 12.82 -1.45 3.48
CA PHE A 71 12.83 -0.13 2.88
C PHE A 71 14.26 0.27 2.52
N ALA A 72 14.40 1.16 1.56
CA ALA A 72 15.70 1.69 1.16
C ALA A 72 15.70 3.22 1.17
N LYS A 73 16.86 3.79 1.43
CA LYS A 73 17.13 5.23 1.44
C LYS A 73 18.39 5.52 0.64
N ALA A 74 18.35 6.50 -0.26
CA ALA A 74 19.52 6.93 -1.03
C ALA A 74 19.35 8.39 -1.50
N ASP A 75 20.40 8.96 -2.10
CA ASP A 75 20.36 10.32 -2.62
C ASP A 75 19.49 10.44 -3.89
N THR A 76 19.25 9.32 -4.59
CA THR A 76 18.39 9.25 -5.78
C THR A 76 17.37 8.13 -5.63
N VAL A 77 16.21 8.27 -6.30
CA VAL A 77 15.22 7.20 -6.38
C VAL A 77 15.78 5.97 -7.10
N ALA A 78 16.62 6.19 -8.13
CA ALA A 78 17.28 5.10 -8.85
C ALA A 78 18.10 4.19 -7.92
N GLU A 79 18.91 4.77 -7.05
CA GLU A 79 19.74 4.03 -6.09
C GLU A 79 18.87 3.33 -5.03
N ALA A 80 17.87 4.02 -4.46
CA ALA A 80 16.98 3.45 -3.47
C ALA A 80 16.16 2.27 -4.04
N ALA A 81 15.64 2.40 -5.27
CA ALA A 81 14.93 1.33 -5.97
C ALA A 81 15.83 0.13 -6.27
N ALA A 82 17.05 0.39 -6.78
CA ALA A 82 18.02 -0.66 -7.07
C ALA A 82 18.42 -1.46 -5.81
N ALA A 83 18.50 -0.82 -4.64
CA ALA A 83 18.77 -1.49 -3.38
C ALA A 83 17.70 -2.52 -2.99
N LEU A 84 16.46 -2.38 -3.51
CA LEU A 84 15.36 -3.31 -3.33
C LEU A 84 15.14 -4.25 -4.53
N GLY A 85 16.07 -4.26 -5.50
CA GLY A 85 16.00 -5.11 -6.69
C GLY A 85 15.05 -4.63 -7.78
N ILE A 86 14.63 -3.35 -7.74
CA ILE A 86 13.76 -2.72 -8.73
C ILE A 86 14.64 -2.07 -9.81
N ASP A 87 14.15 -1.96 -11.05
CA ASP A 87 14.84 -1.20 -12.09
C ASP A 87 14.92 0.30 -11.71
N GLY A 88 16.12 0.73 -11.28
CA GLY A 88 16.34 2.09 -10.82
C GLY A 88 16.16 3.13 -11.92
N ALA A 89 16.49 2.81 -13.18
CA ALA A 89 16.33 3.75 -14.30
C ALA A 89 14.83 3.96 -14.63
N ALA A 90 14.04 2.89 -14.56
CA ALA A 90 12.60 2.97 -14.71
C ALA A 90 11.94 3.76 -13.57
N ALA A 91 12.37 3.51 -12.31
CA ALA A 91 11.88 4.23 -11.14
C ALA A 91 12.20 5.73 -11.22
N GLN A 92 13.40 6.11 -11.68
CA GLN A 92 13.74 7.52 -11.90
C GLN A 92 12.88 8.14 -12.99
N THR A 93 12.70 7.45 -14.11
CA THR A 93 11.82 7.90 -15.19
C THR A 93 10.38 8.12 -14.71
N ALA A 94 9.88 7.22 -13.87
CA ALA A 94 8.54 7.36 -13.29
C ALA A 94 8.43 8.59 -12.35
N LEU A 95 9.47 8.85 -11.55
CA LEU A 95 9.53 10.04 -10.70
C LEU A 95 9.58 11.33 -11.53
N ASP A 96 10.42 11.37 -12.56
CA ASP A 96 10.56 12.55 -13.42
C ASP A 96 9.23 12.88 -14.11
N ALA A 97 8.58 11.88 -14.69
CA ALA A 97 7.25 12.03 -15.30
C ALA A 97 6.18 12.45 -14.27
N TYR A 98 6.22 11.89 -13.07
CA TYR A 98 5.30 12.29 -11.98
C TYR A 98 5.50 13.75 -11.58
N ASN A 99 6.75 14.21 -11.48
CA ASN A 99 7.07 15.60 -11.12
C ASN A 99 6.66 16.59 -12.21
N GLU A 100 6.76 16.21 -13.51
CA GLU A 100 6.24 17.01 -14.62
C GLU A 100 4.71 17.18 -14.51
N LEU A 101 3.97 16.10 -14.20
CA LEU A 101 2.53 16.16 -13.96
C LEU A 101 2.20 17.05 -12.76
N ALA A 102 2.97 16.93 -11.66
CA ALA A 102 2.79 17.76 -10.48
C ALA A 102 3.03 19.25 -10.79
N ALA A 103 4.06 19.58 -11.59
CA ALA A 103 4.34 20.94 -12.02
C ALA A 103 3.24 21.51 -12.94
N SER A 104 2.61 20.67 -13.78
CA SER A 104 1.49 21.08 -14.63
C SER A 104 0.18 21.26 -13.85
N GLY A 105 0.07 20.69 -12.65
CA GLY A 105 -1.15 20.68 -11.82
C GLY A 105 -2.23 19.71 -12.31
N GLU A 106 -1.95 18.88 -13.31
CA GLU A 106 -2.90 17.91 -13.85
C GLU A 106 -2.23 16.55 -14.10
N ASP A 107 -2.76 15.50 -13.48
CA ASP A 107 -2.38 14.12 -13.76
C ASP A 107 -3.17 13.58 -14.96
N THR A 108 -2.54 13.63 -16.13
CA THR A 108 -3.13 13.12 -17.38
C THR A 108 -3.10 11.60 -17.47
N GLN A 109 -2.25 10.92 -16.67
CA GLN A 109 -2.06 9.46 -16.71
C GLN A 109 -3.14 8.73 -15.90
N PHE A 110 -3.28 9.07 -14.62
CA PHE A 110 -4.14 8.33 -13.69
C PHE A 110 -5.22 9.20 -13.03
N LYS A 111 -5.31 10.49 -13.41
CA LYS A 111 -6.34 11.41 -12.91
C LYS A 111 -6.29 11.64 -11.39
N LYS A 112 -5.09 11.59 -10.81
CA LYS A 112 -4.85 12.01 -9.42
C LYS A 112 -5.22 13.47 -9.25
N LYS A 113 -5.99 13.79 -8.22
CA LYS A 113 -6.41 15.18 -7.98
C LYS A 113 -5.23 16.07 -7.64
N ALA A 114 -5.26 17.31 -8.10
CA ALA A 114 -4.19 18.30 -7.89
C ALA A 114 -3.82 18.49 -6.39
N GLU A 115 -4.77 18.38 -5.49
CA GLU A 115 -4.53 18.47 -4.03
C GLU A 115 -3.60 17.37 -3.48
N ASN A 116 -3.52 16.23 -4.17
CA ASN A 116 -2.66 15.10 -3.83
C ASN A 116 -1.44 14.98 -4.75
N LEU A 117 -1.37 15.79 -5.79
CA LEU A 117 -0.29 15.77 -6.79
C LEU A 117 0.83 16.71 -6.34
N VAL A 118 1.65 16.21 -5.42
CA VAL A 118 2.74 16.97 -4.79
C VAL A 118 4.06 16.52 -5.40
N PRO A 119 4.93 17.43 -5.88
CA PRO A 119 6.24 17.06 -6.40
C PRO A 119 7.11 16.43 -5.30
N LEU A 120 7.89 15.44 -5.66
CA LEU A 120 8.87 14.76 -4.80
C LEU A 120 10.27 15.15 -5.29
N ALA A 121 10.92 16.09 -4.60
CA ALA A 121 12.15 16.71 -5.07
C ALA A 121 13.28 16.82 -4.03
N GLU A 122 13.00 16.55 -2.77
CA GLU A 122 13.98 16.73 -1.69
C GLU A 122 14.68 15.42 -1.33
N ALA A 123 15.95 15.31 -1.69
CA ALA A 123 16.78 14.18 -1.26
C ALA A 123 17.03 14.23 0.27
N PRO A 124 17.28 13.06 0.90
CA PRO A 124 17.28 11.73 0.32
C PRO A 124 15.87 11.20 0.01
N PHE A 125 15.82 10.25 -0.91
CA PHE A 125 14.61 9.54 -1.28
C PHE A 125 14.50 8.21 -0.54
N TYR A 126 13.27 7.80 -0.29
CA TYR A 126 12.95 6.55 0.38
C TYR A 126 12.03 5.73 -0.51
N VAL A 127 12.33 4.45 -0.66
CA VAL A 127 11.48 3.47 -1.35
C VAL A 127 11.03 2.43 -0.34
N LEU A 128 9.72 2.35 -0.13
CA LEU A 128 9.09 1.55 0.90
C LEU A 128 8.35 0.37 0.27
N THR A 129 8.76 -0.85 0.59
CA THR A 129 8.06 -2.06 0.14
C THR A 129 6.70 -2.17 0.82
N MET A 130 5.66 -2.26 0.02
CA MET A 130 4.27 -2.41 0.44
C MET A 130 3.69 -3.70 -0.15
N GLY A 131 2.75 -4.30 0.56
CA GLY A 131 2.08 -5.51 0.12
C GLY A 131 0.59 -5.47 0.41
N VAL A 132 -0.16 -6.33 -0.26
CA VAL A 132 -1.59 -6.52 0.00
C VAL A 132 -1.75 -7.46 1.18
N CYS A 133 -2.63 -7.12 2.10
CA CYS A 133 -3.04 -8.01 3.16
C CYS A 133 -4.57 -8.02 3.28
N THR A 134 -5.13 -9.16 3.61
CA THR A 134 -6.55 -9.26 3.97
C THR A 134 -6.76 -8.63 5.33
N HIS A 135 -7.62 -7.62 5.40
CA HIS A 135 -7.95 -6.96 6.67
C HIS A 135 -9.06 -7.69 7.41
N GLY A 136 -9.93 -8.36 6.67
CA GLY A 136 -11.05 -9.11 7.20
C GLY A 136 -11.90 -9.76 6.11
N SER A 137 -12.85 -10.61 6.49
CA SER A 137 -13.83 -11.20 5.59
C SER A 137 -15.21 -10.57 5.79
N PHE A 138 -15.94 -10.32 4.68
CA PHE A 138 -17.33 -9.81 4.74
C PHE A 138 -18.36 -10.94 4.80
N GLY A 139 -17.95 -12.16 5.08
CA GLY A 139 -18.79 -13.31 5.21
C GLY A 139 -18.19 -14.28 6.22
N GLY A 140 -18.96 -15.31 6.58
CA GLY A 140 -18.50 -16.28 7.56
C GLY A 140 -19.52 -17.36 7.82
N TYR A 141 -19.25 -18.17 8.80
CA TYR A 141 -20.16 -19.22 9.24
C TYR A 141 -21.43 -18.64 9.88
N ARG A 142 -22.58 -19.21 9.55
CA ARG A 142 -23.80 -18.94 10.29
C ARG A 142 -23.71 -19.65 11.64
N VAL A 143 -24.03 -18.95 12.71
CA VAL A 143 -24.03 -19.51 14.08
C VAL A 143 -25.35 -19.24 14.79
N ASN A 144 -25.68 -20.07 15.77
CA ASN A 144 -26.79 -19.82 16.70
C ASN A 144 -26.33 -18.99 17.91
N THR A 145 -27.23 -18.78 18.88
CA THR A 145 -26.96 -18.01 20.09
C THR A 145 -25.94 -18.67 21.03
N GLU A 146 -25.68 -19.96 20.88
CA GLU A 146 -24.66 -20.72 21.58
C GLU A 146 -23.34 -20.79 20.81
N PHE A 147 -23.18 -19.98 19.73
CA PHE A 147 -22.01 -19.95 18.84
C PHE A 147 -21.72 -21.26 18.10
N GLN A 148 -22.67 -22.19 18.02
CA GLN A 148 -22.54 -23.40 17.22
C GLN A 148 -22.69 -23.05 15.72
N VAL A 149 -21.81 -23.58 14.88
CA VAL A 149 -21.88 -23.42 13.43
C VAL A 149 -23.06 -24.22 12.90
N LEU A 150 -23.85 -23.59 12.02
CA LEU A 150 -25.01 -24.21 11.40
C LEU A 150 -24.66 -24.76 10.01
N ASP A 151 -25.19 -25.92 9.68
CA ASP A 151 -25.12 -26.51 8.36
C ASP A 151 -26.07 -25.79 7.36
N THR A 152 -26.17 -26.30 6.13
CA THR A 152 -27.04 -25.76 5.07
C THR A 152 -28.54 -25.84 5.41
N ASP A 153 -28.91 -26.80 6.25
CA ASP A 153 -30.29 -27.01 6.71
C ASP A 153 -30.61 -26.22 7.98
N GLY A 154 -29.62 -25.47 8.49
CA GLY A 154 -29.75 -24.65 9.70
C GLY A 154 -29.63 -25.46 11.00
N GLN A 155 -29.12 -26.69 10.94
CA GLN A 155 -28.88 -27.52 12.13
C GLN A 155 -27.47 -27.31 12.68
N PRO A 156 -27.27 -27.32 14.02
CA PRO A 156 -25.95 -27.22 14.60
C PRO A 156 -25.06 -28.39 14.21
N ILE A 157 -23.85 -28.08 13.72
CA ILE A 157 -22.81 -29.08 13.49
C ILE A 157 -22.21 -29.45 14.85
N PRO A 158 -22.27 -30.74 15.29
CA PRO A 158 -21.79 -31.15 16.59
C PRO A 158 -20.31 -30.80 16.79
N HIS A 159 -19.99 -30.20 17.95
CA HIS A 159 -18.64 -29.86 18.38
C HIS A 159 -17.93 -28.78 17.54
N LEU A 160 -18.64 -28.09 16.62
CA LEU A 160 -18.09 -26.99 15.83
C LEU A 160 -18.66 -25.66 16.31
N TYR A 161 -17.78 -24.78 16.76
CA TYR A 161 -18.11 -23.45 17.27
C TYR A 161 -17.32 -22.38 16.52
N ALA A 162 -17.90 -21.19 16.36
CA ALA A 162 -17.21 -20.05 15.77
C ALA A 162 -17.66 -18.74 16.44
N ALA A 163 -16.72 -17.80 16.59
CA ALA A 163 -16.99 -16.48 17.16
C ALA A 163 -16.11 -15.39 16.49
N GLY A 164 -16.51 -14.15 16.59
CA GLY A 164 -15.79 -13.01 16.03
C GLY A 164 -16.01 -12.87 14.52
N GLU A 165 -15.02 -12.33 13.81
CA GLU A 165 -15.10 -11.99 12.39
C GLU A 165 -15.44 -13.18 11.47
N VAL A 166 -15.08 -14.41 11.88
CA VAL A 166 -15.38 -15.63 11.14
C VAL A 166 -16.88 -15.97 11.11
N CYS A 167 -17.70 -15.27 11.90
CA CYS A 167 -19.15 -15.47 11.95
C CYS A 167 -19.88 -14.49 11.03
N CYS A 168 -20.79 -15.01 10.18
CA CYS A 168 -21.66 -14.21 9.35
C CYS A 168 -22.63 -13.37 10.21
N GLY A 169 -22.74 -12.08 9.91
CA GLY A 169 -23.75 -11.21 10.53
C GLY A 169 -23.34 -10.56 11.86
N THR A 170 -22.07 -10.54 12.18
CA THR A 170 -21.53 -9.84 13.36
C THR A 170 -21.06 -8.40 13.07
N PHE A 171 -21.38 -7.88 11.85
CA PHE A 171 -21.12 -6.51 11.41
C PHE A 171 -22.43 -5.85 10.99
#